data_6f6b3fcaee3772fba5fe34290ec711f7
#
_entry.id   6f6b3fcaee3772fba5fe34290ec711f7
#
_cell.length_a   1.000
_cell.length_b   1.000
_cell.length_c   1.000
_cell.angle_alpha   90.00
_cell.angle_beta   90.00
_cell.angle_gamma   90.00
#
_symmetry.space_group_name_H-M   'P 1'
#
loop_
_entity.id
_entity.type
_entity.pdbx_description
1 polymer ?
#
loop_
_entity_poly.entity_id
_entity_poly.type
_entity_poly.pdbx_seq_one_letter_code
_entity_poly.pdbx_strand_id
1 'polypeptide(L)'
;TGLLSPSESAITTGNISYAVTCFTDFGQQQVHGKLNYRMNHFGMQNFDLNFNGGIGKNWLYNAGTYQNFDPGSFKLQFTDYADRTQIYHAGLTRILGEGKGYISLQYKHANSKNPGNFANAAPFIYVGDGSIKKVNGFDPGRDSYVPRNGAYTYTDIMNGQQKTWNFNKGSENRSHEVALLSNYRFDNGLQWKFDAKFMYVPVANYVDFGGSTISEVTAADGYTLDENGQNPYEGLIEGRRTWLHFGKVTSGMFTTELNKQFGRHAVRLGLNEWYYHLNYHSSSLQWTGTVERYPQVLYGMATDPTDPTQTAKRTQFYGFNE
;
A
#
# COMPACT_ATOMS: atom_id res chain seq x y z
N THR A 1 -12.83 8.82 17.15
CA THR A 1 -13.13 7.48 16.59
C THR A 1 -14.23 6.85 17.40
N GLY A 2 -15.23 6.33 16.73
CA GLY A 2 -16.36 5.62 17.36
C GLY A 2 -16.63 4.30 16.66
N LEU A 3 -17.20 3.34 17.37
CA LEU A 3 -17.69 2.09 16.84
C LEU A 3 -19.20 2.22 16.61
N LEU A 4 -19.64 1.94 15.39
CA LEU A 4 -21.04 1.90 15.05
C LEU A 4 -21.61 0.51 15.28
N SER A 5 -22.81 0.42 15.85
CA SER A 5 -23.56 -0.84 15.94
C SER A 5 -23.96 -1.34 14.54
N PRO A 6 -24.35 -2.61 14.38
CA PRO A 6 -24.77 -3.13 13.09
C PRO A 6 -25.90 -2.35 12.44
N SER A 7 -26.89 -1.88 13.22
CA SER A 7 -28.00 -1.06 12.71
C SER A 7 -27.55 0.33 12.24
N GLU A 8 -26.65 0.97 12.97
CA GLU A 8 -26.08 2.26 12.59
C GLU A 8 -25.17 2.12 11.38
N SER A 9 -24.37 1.04 11.32
CA SER A 9 -23.53 0.71 10.17
C SER A 9 -24.38 0.48 8.92
N ALA A 10 -25.48 -0.27 9.01
CA ALA A 10 -26.37 -0.52 7.88
C ALA A 10 -26.92 0.78 7.28
N ILE A 11 -27.29 1.75 8.12
CA ILE A 11 -27.81 3.05 7.68
C ILE A 11 -26.70 3.93 7.09
N THR A 12 -25.49 3.87 7.66
CA THR A 12 -24.39 4.80 7.33
C THR A 12 -23.52 4.29 6.18
N THR A 13 -23.30 2.98 6.08
CA THR A 13 -22.37 2.38 5.11
C THR A 13 -23.02 1.37 4.18
N GLY A 14 -24.28 1.00 4.40
CA GLY A 14 -24.95 -0.09 3.69
C GLY A 14 -24.56 -1.50 4.15
N ASN A 15 -23.66 -1.63 5.13
CA ASN A 15 -23.20 -2.91 5.66
C ASN A 15 -23.87 -3.24 6.99
N ILE A 16 -24.26 -4.50 7.18
CA ILE A 16 -24.92 -5.00 8.39
C ILE A 16 -23.93 -5.44 9.48
N SER A 17 -22.66 -5.08 9.37
CA SER A 17 -21.61 -5.38 10.34
C SER A 17 -21.25 -4.14 11.15
N TYR A 18 -20.26 -4.26 12.03
CA TYR A 18 -19.72 -3.11 12.74
C TYR A 18 -18.89 -2.24 11.79
N ALA A 19 -18.97 -0.92 11.97
CA ALA A 19 -18.12 0.04 11.29
C ALA A 19 -17.42 0.94 12.29
N VAL A 20 -16.22 1.40 11.93
CA VAL A 20 -15.47 2.40 12.68
C VAL A 20 -15.66 3.74 12.02
N THR A 21 -16.15 4.71 12.75
CA THR A 21 -16.23 6.10 12.30
C THR A 21 -15.08 6.92 12.87
N CYS A 22 -14.48 7.75 12.04
CA CYS A 22 -13.46 8.71 12.44
C CYS A 22 -14.04 10.12 12.28
N PHE A 23 -13.81 10.95 13.28
CA PHE A 23 -14.21 12.35 13.24
C PHE A 23 -13.02 13.19 12.75
N THR A 24 -13.28 14.08 11.81
CA THR A 24 -12.31 15.05 11.34
C THR A 24 -12.18 16.17 12.39
N ASP A 25 -10.95 16.50 12.73
CA ASP A 25 -10.67 17.72 13.51
C ASP A 25 -10.71 18.91 12.56
N PHE A 26 -11.77 19.72 12.67
CA PHE A 26 -11.95 20.92 11.85
C PHE A 26 -11.16 22.12 12.38
N GLY A 27 -10.49 21.96 13.53
CA GLY A 27 -9.85 23.04 14.22
C GLY A 27 -10.78 23.77 15.20
N GLN A 28 -10.24 24.79 15.85
CA GLN A 28 -10.89 25.63 16.84
C GLN A 28 -10.52 27.09 16.63
N GLN A 29 -11.23 28.04 17.30
CA GLN A 29 -10.95 29.46 17.13
C GLN A 29 -9.56 29.87 17.66
N GLN A 30 -9.11 29.25 18.74
CA GLN A 30 -7.78 29.46 19.28
C GLN A 30 -6.76 28.70 18.46
N VAL A 31 -5.66 29.34 18.10
CA VAL A 31 -4.55 28.68 17.39
C VAL A 31 -3.95 27.60 18.27
N HIS A 32 -3.84 26.42 17.73
CA HIS A 32 -3.28 25.25 18.40
C HIS A 32 -2.34 24.51 17.46
N GLY A 33 -1.23 24.05 18.01
CA GLY A 33 -0.27 23.21 17.27
C GLY A 33 0.13 22.01 18.10
N LYS A 34 0.33 20.88 17.44
CA LYS A 34 0.82 19.66 18.05
C LYS A 34 1.93 19.07 17.19
N LEU A 35 3.07 18.80 17.80
CA LEU A 35 4.18 18.08 17.21
C LEU A 35 4.44 16.80 18.02
N ASN A 36 4.41 15.66 17.33
CA ASN A 36 4.90 14.40 17.88
C ASN A 36 6.14 13.98 17.08
N TYR A 37 7.18 13.63 17.78
CA TYR A 37 8.36 13.00 17.20
C TYR A 37 8.59 11.66 17.88
N ARG A 38 8.84 10.62 17.08
CA ARG A 38 9.15 9.27 17.57
C ARG A 38 10.37 8.76 16.84
N MET A 39 11.19 8.03 17.57
CA MET A 39 12.35 7.34 17.01
C MET A 39 12.54 6.00 17.72
N ASN A 40 13.23 5.07 17.08
CA ASN A 40 13.64 3.82 17.68
C ASN A 40 15.14 3.55 17.42
N HIS A 41 15.67 2.52 18.03
CA HIS A 41 17.08 2.17 17.93
C HIS A 41 17.49 1.59 16.56
N PHE A 42 16.54 1.27 15.69
CA PHE A 42 16.80 0.87 14.31
C PHE A 42 16.91 2.07 13.34
N GLY A 43 16.68 3.29 13.83
CA GLY A 43 16.76 4.52 13.04
C GLY A 43 15.45 5.00 12.44
N MET A 44 14.30 4.40 12.84
CA MET A 44 12.99 4.94 12.47
C MET A 44 12.85 6.37 12.97
N GLN A 45 12.36 7.24 12.10
CA GLN A 45 11.98 8.62 12.43
C GLN A 45 10.55 8.87 11.97
N ASN A 46 9.73 9.33 12.89
CA ASN A 46 8.33 9.63 12.64
C ASN A 46 8.00 11.03 13.13
N PHE A 47 7.46 11.87 12.25
CA PHE A 47 7.03 13.23 12.54
C PHE A 47 5.54 13.34 12.27
N ASP A 48 4.80 13.86 13.23
CA ASP A 48 3.38 14.15 13.11
C ASP A 48 3.16 15.59 13.60
N LEU A 49 2.90 16.48 12.65
CA LEU A 49 2.71 17.91 12.88
C LEU A 49 1.31 18.30 12.45
N ASN A 50 0.59 18.92 13.36
CA ASN A 50 -0.77 19.41 13.12
C ASN A 50 -0.90 20.84 13.62
N PHE A 51 -1.54 21.69 12.83
CA PHE A 51 -1.92 23.07 13.18
C PHE A 51 -3.38 23.29 12.88
N ASN A 52 -4.04 24.01 13.76
CA ASN A 52 -5.39 24.49 13.52
C ASN A 52 -5.60 25.85 14.18
N GLY A 53 -6.64 26.57 13.73
CA GLY A 53 -6.95 27.87 14.27
C GLY A 53 -8.15 28.50 13.58
N GLY A 54 -8.50 29.71 14.05
CA GLY A 54 -9.56 30.54 13.49
C GLY A 54 -9.00 31.63 12.58
N ILE A 55 -9.76 31.93 11.50
CA ILE A 55 -9.56 33.09 10.64
C ILE A 55 -10.82 33.97 10.77
N GLY A 56 -10.76 34.96 11.65
CA GLY A 56 -11.93 35.76 12.00
C GLY A 56 -12.98 34.96 12.79
N LYS A 57 -14.23 35.38 12.76
CA LYS A 57 -15.29 34.80 13.64
C LYS A 57 -15.83 33.44 13.20
N ASN A 58 -15.82 33.18 11.90
CA ASN A 58 -16.61 32.05 11.34
C ASN A 58 -15.79 31.10 10.47
N TRP A 59 -14.50 31.27 10.38
CA TRP A 59 -13.65 30.39 9.60
C TRP A 59 -12.62 29.70 10.49
N LEU A 60 -12.46 28.40 10.26
CA LEU A 60 -11.43 27.57 10.90
C LEU A 60 -10.57 26.95 9.83
N TYR A 61 -9.31 26.74 10.14
CA TYR A 61 -8.39 25.99 9.30
C TYR A 61 -7.76 24.86 10.08
N ASN A 62 -7.39 23.82 9.38
CA ASN A 62 -6.48 22.78 9.83
C ASN A 62 -5.45 22.50 8.76
N ALA A 63 -4.24 22.14 9.16
CA ALA A 63 -3.21 21.66 8.25
C ALA A 63 -2.25 20.77 9.03
N GLY A 64 -1.69 19.79 8.36
CA GLY A 64 -0.72 18.92 9.01
C GLY A 64 0.02 18.01 8.05
N THR A 65 1.01 17.34 8.61
CA THR A 65 1.78 16.33 7.90
C THR A 65 2.17 15.20 8.83
N TYR A 66 2.10 14.00 8.29
CA TYR A 66 2.68 12.80 8.89
C TYR A 66 3.80 12.31 7.99
N GLN A 67 4.99 12.12 8.57
CA GLN A 67 6.17 11.64 7.87
C GLN A 67 6.72 10.44 8.61
N ASN A 68 6.84 9.31 7.94
CA ASN A 68 7.47 8.12 8.48
C ASN A 68 8.64 7.70 7.60
N PHE A 69 9.81 7.55 8.20
CA PHE A 69 11.04 7.08 7.60
C PHE A 69 11.55 5.93 8.44
N ASP A 70 11.13 4.72 8.10
CA ASP A 70 11.47 3.51 8.86
C ASP A 70 12.42 2.63 8.05
N PRO A 71 13.71 2.55 8.41
CA PRO A 71 14.64 1.64 7.76
C PRO A 71 14.36 0.16 8.08
N GLY A 72 13.51 -0.12 9.09
CA GLY A 72 13.26 -1.46 9.57
C GLY A 72 14.47 -2.05 10.30
N SER A 73 14.34 -3.30 10.69
CA SER A 73 15.42 -4.06 11.35
C SER A 73 16.30 -4.85 10.38
N PHE A 74 15.92 -4.91 9.10
CA PHE A 74 16.63 -5.64 8.06
C PHE A 74 17.62 -4.74 7.31
N LYS A 75 18.71 -5.32 6.82
CA LYS A 75 19.63 -4.63 5.92
C LYS A 75 19.10 -4.72 4.49
N LEU A 76 18.40 -3.67 4.06
CA LEU A 76 17.89 -3.56 2.70
C LEU A 76 19.03 -3.21 1.73
N GLN A 77 18.94 -3.73 0.50
CA GLN A 77 19.96 -3.53 -0.54
C GLN A 77 19.68 -2.31 -1.43
N PHE A 78 18.41 -2.06 -1.75
CA PHE A 78 18.02 -1.13 -2.81
C PHE A 78 17.30 0.11 -2.31
N THR A 79 17.01 0.18 -1.04
CA THR A 79 16.31 1.30 -0.41
C THR A 79 16.77 1.44 1.03
N ASP A 80 16.79 2.67 1.49
CA ASP A 80 17.14 2.99 2.88
C ASP A 80 15.97 2.77 3.84
N TYR A 81 14.75 2.55 3.32
CA TYR A 81 13.55 2.47 4.12
C TYR A 81 12.71 1.22 3.82
N ALA A 82 12.32 0.51 4.87
CA ALA A 82 11.31 -0.53 4.85
C ALA A 82 9.89 0.05 4.73
N ASP A 83 9.67 1.25 5.31
CA ASP A 83 8.45 2.04 5.11
C ASP A 83 8.81 3.53 5.03
N ARG A 84 8.40 4.14 3.94
CA ARG A 84 8.42 5.57 3.74
C ARG A 84 7.02 6.07 3.42
N THR A 85 6.34 6.57 4.44
CA THR A 85 4.99 7.10 4.31
C THR A 85 4.98 8.61 4.59
N GLN A 86 4.41 9.37 3.67
CA GLN A 86 4.28 10.81 3.72
C GLN A 86 2.83 11.20 3.48
N ILE A 87 2.22 11.89 4.42
CA ILE A 87 0.84 12.36 4.34
C ILE A 87 0.83 13.86 4.61
N TYR A 88 0.11 14.59 3.79
CA TYR A 88 -0.17 16.01 3.94
C TYR A 88 -1.67 16.21 3.91
N HIS A 89 -2.18 17.05 4.78
CA HIS A 89 -3.59 17.43 4.77
C HIS A 89 -3.76 18.91 5.07
N ALA A 90 -4.83 19.47 4.52
CA ALA A 90 -5.27 20.82 4.80
C ALA A 90 -6.79 20.92 4.68
N GLY A 91 -7.40 21.78 5.47
CA GLY A 91 -8.83 21.99 5.45
C GLY A 91 -9.22 23.40 5.82
N LEU A 92 -10.37 23.79 5.30
CA LEU A 92 -11.01 25.07 5.58
C LEU A 92 -12.48 24.84 5.94
N THR A 93 -12.89 25.32 7.09
CA THR A 93 -14.23 25.13 7.60
C THR A 93 -14.90 26.49 7.85
N ARG A 94 -16.12 26.64 7.36
CA ARG A 94 -16.97 27.79 7.65
C ARG A 94 -18.06 27.38 8.64
N ILE A 95 -18.15 28.11 9.74
CA ILE A 95 -19.23 27.97 10.72
C ILE A 95 -20.44 28.76 10.19
N LEU A 96 -21.59 28.15 10.23
CA LEU A 96 -22.85 28.67 9.69
C LEU A 96 -23.83 28.95 10.82
N GLY A 97 -24.69 30.00 10.61
CA GLY A 97 -25.83 30.24 11.45
C GLY A 97 -25.52 30.38 12.94
N GLU A 98 -24.46 31.12 13.31
CA GLU A 98 -24.06 31.34 14.70
C GLU A 98 -23.79 30.03 15.47
N GLY A 99 -23.21 29.03 14.78
CA GLY A 99 -22.92 27.74 15.37
C GLY A 99 -23.95 26.65 15.13
N LYS A 100 -25.00 26.90 14.35
CA LYS A 100 -26.01 25.88 13.99
C LYS A 100 -25.45 24.80 13.07
N GLY A 101 -24.32 25.06 12.41
CA GLY A 101 -23.70 24.08 11.55
C GLY A 101 -22.37 24.51 10.97
N TYR A 102 -21.87 23.72 10.05
CA TYR A 102 -20.63 23.99 9.32
C TYR A 102 -20.67 23.41 7.90
N ILE A 103 -19.79 23.94 7.08
CA ILE A 103 -19.34 23.34 5.82
C ILE A 103 -17.82 23.35 5.80
N SER A 104 -17.23 22.21 5.45
CA SER A 104 -15.79 22.01 5.51
C SER A 104 -15.29 21.36 4.23
N LEU A 105 -14.27 21.97 3.63
CA LEU A 105 -13.50 21.40 2.52
C LEU A 105 -12.18 20.90 3.06
N GLN A 106 -11.90 19.62 2.82
CA GLN A 106 -10.68 18.94 3.26
C GLN A 106 -9.93 18.37 2.06
N TYR A 107 -8.61 18.47 2.08
CA TYR A 107 -7.72 17.84 1.11
C TYR A 107 -6.70 16.98 1.83
N LYS A 108 -6.40 15.81 1.27
CA LYS A 108 -5.34 14.93 1.73
C LYS A 108 -4.54 14.38 0.56
N HIS A 109 -3.23 14.45 0.66
CA HIS A 109 -2.29 13.74 -0.21
C HIS A 109 -1.52 12.72 0.61
N ALA A 110 -1.43 11.50 0.10
CA ALA A 110 -0.62 10.45 0.71
C ALA A 110 0.30 9.81 -0.33
N ASN A 111 1.54 9.53 0.07
CA ASN A 111 2.50 8.78 -0.71
C ASN A 111 3.19 7.78 0.22
N SER A 112 3.04 6.49 -0.05
CA SER A 112 3.64 5.41 0.71
C SER A 112 4.48 4.54 -0.21
N LYS A 113 5.68 4.20 0.23
CA LYS A 113 6.61 3.30 -0.46
C LYS A 113 7.18 2.28 0.52
N ASN A 114 7.27 1.04 0.07
CA ASN A 114 7.92 -0.04 0.81
C ASN A 114 8.54 -1.06 -0.18
N PRO A 115 9.44 -1.92 0.26
CA PRO A 115 10.09 -2.89 -0.63
C PRO A 115 9.17 -4.04 -1.09
N GLY A 116 7.88 -4.01 -0.74
CA GLY A 116 6.98 -5.14 -0.94
C GLY A 116 7.29 -6.29 0.02
N ASN A 117 6.83 -7.48 -0.31
CA ASN A 117 7.02 -8.66 0.55
C ASN A 117 8.45 -9.20 0.61
N PHE A 118 9.37 -8.67 -0.18
CA PHE A 118 10.76 -9.12 -0.18
C PHE A 118 11.46 -9.01 1.17
N ALA A 119 11.13 -7.96 1.93
CA ALA A 119 11.79 -7.72 3.21
C ALA A 119 11.39 -8.72 4.30
N ASN A 120 10.23 -9.33 4.17
CA ASN A 120 9.65 -10.22 5.17
C ASN A 120 9.80 -11.70 4.83
N ALA A 121 10.17 -12.04 3.60
CA ALA A 121 10.39 -13.41 3.20
C ALA A 121 11.73 -13.91 3.78
N ALA A 122 11.72 -15.10 4.34
CA ALA A 122 12.91 -15.75 4.84
C ALA A 122 12.97 -17.19 4.32
N PRO A 123 14.13 -17.66 3.84
CA PRO A 123 14.25 -19.03 3.36
C PRO A 123 14.24 -20.02 4.53
N PHE A 124 13.57 -21.14 4.34
CA PHE A 124 13.60 -22.27 5.25
C PHE A 124 13.50 -23.59 4.48
N ILE A 125 14.00 -24.65 5.07
CA ILE A 125 13.95 -25.99 4.49
C ILE A 125 12.89 -26.79 5.26
N TYR A 126 11.85 -27.27 4.56
CA TYR A 126 10.84 -28.15 5.14
C TYR A 126 11.36 -29.58 5.20
N VAL A 127 11.32 -30.20 6.38
CA VAL A 127 11.91 -31.53 6.60
C VAL A 127 10.90 -32.67 6.43
N GLY A 128 9.62 -32.37 6.33
CA GLY A 128 8.56 -33.34 6.06
C GLY A 128 7.88 -33.92 7.31
N ASP A 129 8.34 -33.61 8.50
CA ASP A 129 7.78 -34.07 9.79
C ASP A 129 7.01 -32.98 10.56
N GLY A 130 6.71 -31.87 9.89
CA GLY A 130 6.14 -30.67 10.51
C GLY A 130 7.18 -29.68 11.05
N SER A 131 8.45 -30.02 11.01
CA SER A 131 9.54 -29.15 11.41
C SER A 131 10.17 -28.41 10.21
N ILE A 132 10.86 -27.32 10.51
CA ILE A 132 11.64 -26.56 9.53
C ILE A 132 13.11 -26.50 9.95
N LYS A 133 13.99 -26.53 8.97
CA LYS A 133 15.42 -26.33 9.14
C LYS A 133 15.83 -24.97 8.61
N LYS A 134 16.65 -24.27 9.36
CA LYS A 134 17.22 -22.98 8.95
C LYS A 134 18.23 -23.19 7.82
N VAL A 135 18.32 -22.22 6.94
CA VAL A 135 19.39 -22.13 5.94
C VAL A 135 20.65 -21.62 6.64
N ASN A 136 21.78 -22.30 6.42
CA ASN A 136 23.04 -21.88 6.97
C ASN A 136 23.46 -20.51 6.42
N GLY A 137 24.01 -19.66 7.31
CA GLY A 137 24.45 -18.32 6.92
C GLY A 137 23.35 -17.29 6.73
N PHE A 138 22.08 -17.64 6.98
CA PHE A 138 20.94 -16.72 6.93
C PHE A 138 20.31 -16.53 8.31
N ASP A 139 20.23 -15.29 8.77
CA ASP A 139 19.52 -14.91 9.99
C ASP A 139 18.18 -14.23 9.64
N PRO A 140 17.03 -14.92 9.81
CA PRO A 140 15.72 -14.38 9.44
C PRO A 140 15.31 -13.14 10.25
N GLY A 141 16.00 -12.85 11.38
CA GLY A 141 15.77 -11.64 12.18
C GLY A 141 16.56 -10.42 11.74
N ARG A 142 17.53 -10.58 10.86
CA ARG A 142 18.46 -9.52 10.44
C ARG A 142 18.66 -9.43 8.95
N ASP A 143 18.69 -10.56 8.28
CA ASP A 143 19.06 -10.63 6.88
C ASP A 143 17.86 -10.37 6.00
N SER A 144 18.05 -9.57 4.97
CA SER A 144 17.06 -9.33 3.95
C SER A 144 17.12 -10.38 2.87
N TYR A 145 15.96 -10.85 2.43
CA TYR A 145 15.81 -11.77 1.32
C TYR A 145 15.39 -11.05 0.03
N VAL A 146 15.66 -9.77 -0.04
CA VAL A 146 15.50 -8.94 -1.24
C VAL A 146 16.63 -9.28 -2.22
N PRO A 147 16.33 -9.51 -3.50
CA PRO A 147 17.36 -9.81 -4.50
C PRO A 147 18.46 -8.77 -4.55
N ARG A 148 19.70 -9.22 -4.70
CA ARG A 148 20.89 -8.34 -4.78
C ARG A 148 20.86 -7.47 -6.03
N ASN A 149 20.49 -8.06 -7.12
CA ASN A 149 20.35 -7.42 -8.41
C ASN A 149 18.97 -7.77 -8.97
N GLY A 150 18.49 -6.98 -9.86
CA GLY A 150 17.27 -7.35 -10.52
C GLY A 150 16.68 -6.17 -11.21
N ALA A 151 16.84 -6.22 -12.50
CA ALA A 151 15.98 -5.55 -13.43
C ALA A 151 15.52 -6.63 -14.37
N TYR A 152 14.25 -6.67 -14.67
CA TYR A 152 13.73 -7.55 -15.68
C TYR A 152 12.80 -6.82 -16.63
N THR A 153 12.74 -7.33 -17.84
CA THR A 153 11.91 -6.77 -18.90
C THR A 153 10.66 -7.61 -19.05
N TYR A 154 9.51 -6.97 -19.09
CA TYR A 154 8.21 -7.58 -19.32
C TYR A 154 7.44 -6.80 -20.38
N THR A 155 6.50 -7.45 -21.05
CA THR A 155 5.58 -6.78 -21.96
C THR A 155 4.41 -6.23 -21.16
N ASP A 156 4.17 -4.93 -21.26
CA ASP A 156 3.00 -4.31 -20.66
C ASP A 156 1.74 -4.68 -21.45
N ILE A 157 0.85 -5.43 -20.84
CA ILE A 157 -0.39 -5.90 -21.46
C ILE A 157 -1.29 -4.77 -21.94
N MET A 158 -1.18 -3.58 -21.34
CA MET A 158 -2.04 -2.44 -21.68
C MET A 158 -1.70 -1.79 -23.03
N ASN A 159 -0.45 -1.93 -23.48
CA ASN A 159 0.01 -1.24 -24.70
C ASN A 159 1.02 -2.04 -25.55
N GLY A 160 1.34 -3.27 -25.15
CA GLY A 160 2.28 -4.13 -25.85
C GLY A 160 3.75 -3.69 -25.79
N GLN A 161 4.08 -2.65 -25.02
CA GLN A 161 5.43 -2.14 -24.94
C GLN A 161 6.30 -2.94 -23.96
N GLN A 162 7.56 -3.10 -24.30
CA GLN A 162 8.56 -3.63 -23.40
C GLN A 162 8.88 -2.61 -22.31
N LYS A 163 8.79 -3.03 -21.04
CA LYS A 163 9.12 -2.23 -19.86
C LYS A 163 10.09 -2.97 -18.98
N THR A 164 10.97 -2.21 -18.33
CA THR A 164 11.90 -2.76 -17.36
C THR A 164 11.46 -2.38 -15.95
N TRP A 165 11.34 -3.38 -15.09
CA TRP A 165 11.12 -3.21 -13.67
C TRP A 165 12.43 -3.44 -12.92
N ASN A 166 12.76 -2.55 -12.01
CA ASN A 166 13.84 -2.71 -11.06
C ASN A 166 13.27 -3.06 -9.69
N PHE A 167 13.81 -4.06 -9.02
CA PHE A 167 13.37 -4.48 -7.69
C PHE A 167 13.44 -3.37 -6.65
N ASN A 168 14.31 -2.36 -6.85
CA ASN A 168 14.42 -1.21 -5.97
C ASN A 168 13.21 -0.26 -5.99
N LYS A 169 12.28 -0.43 -6.93
CA LYS A 169 11.06 0.39 -6.97
C LYS A 169 10.10 0.02 -5.86
N GLY A 170 10.08 -1.26 -5.43
CA GLY A 170 9.14 -1.73 -4.42
C GLY A 170 7.68 -1.47 -4.75
N SER A 171 6.87 -1.44 -3.71
CA SER A 171 5.46 -1.04 -3.78
C SER A 171 5.32 0.46 -3.57
N GLU A 172 4.43 1.10 -4.31
CA GLU A 172 4.13 2.52 -4.17
C GLU A 172 2.62 2.75 -4.24
N ASN A 173 2.10 3.51 -3.29
CA ASN A 173 0.73 4.01 -3.32
C ASN A 173 0.75 5.54 -3.20
N ARG A 174 0.14 6.23 -4.17
CA ARG A 174 -0.02 7.68 -4.15
C ARG A 174 -1.48 8.03 -4.33
N SER A 175 -2.01 8.84 -3.43
CA SER A 175 -3.42 9.21 -3.47
C SER A 175 -3.64 10.70 -3.22
N HIS A 176 -4.72 11.19 -3.80
CA HIS A 176 -5.28 12.52 -3.57
C HIS A 176 -6.73 12.35 -3.17
N GLU A 177 -7.14 13.02 -2.13
CA GLU A 177 -8.50 12.96 -1.59
C GLU A 177 -9.01 14.37 -1.35
N VAL A 178 -10.20 14.65 -1.82
CA VAL A 178 -10.95 15.86 -1.51
C VAL A 178 -12.24 15.44 -0.84
N ALA A 179 -12.58 16.06 0.29
CA ALA A 179 -13.82 15.80 0.98
C ALA A 179 -14.55 17.11 1.30
N LEU A 180 -15.86 17.11 1.09
CA LEU A 180 -16.78 18.16 1.48
C LEU A 180 -17.68 17.59 2.58
N LEU A 181 -17.61 18.17 3.77
CA LEU A 181 -18.34 17.74 4.95
C LEU A 181 -19.26 18.86 5.41
N SER A 182 -20.50 18.54 5.71
CA SER A 182 -21.45 19.53 6.18
C SER A 182 -22.42 18.94 7.20
N ASN A 183 -22.77 19.75 8.16
CA ASN A 183 -23.81 19.46 9.12
C ASN A 183 -24.50 20.77 9.46
N TYR A 184 -25.83 20.80 9.37
CA TYR A 184 -26.63 21.99 9.67
C TYR A 184 -27.91 21.63 10.40
N ARG A 185 -28.20 22.36 11.48
CA ARG A 185 -29.43 22.23 12.25
C ARG A 185 -30.30 23.44 12.01
N PHE A 186 -31.46 23.22 11.40
CA PHE A 186 -32.48 24.25 11.16
C PHE A 186 -33.24 24.61 12.44
N ASP A 187 -33.87 25.80 12.46
CA ASP A 187 -34.63 26.29 13.63
C ASP A 187 -35.83 25.41 13.98
N ASN A 188 -36.36 24.70 13.01
CA ASN A 188 -37.45 23.74 13.20
C ASN A 188 -36.97 22.38 13.76
N GLY A 189 -35.70 22.27 14.14
CA GLY A 189 -35.10 21.07 14.70
C GLY A 189 -34.70 19.99 13.68
N LEU A 190 -34.93 20.21 12.37
CA LEU A 190 -34.41 19.36 11.33
C LEU A 190 -32.88 19.47 11.30
N GLN A 191 -32.21 18.36 11.25
CA GLN A 191 -30.76 18.30 11.03
C GLN A 191 -30.46 17.66 9.67
N TRP A 192 -29.59 18.29 8.90
CA TRP A 192 -29.10 17.78 7.64
C TRP A 192 -27.60 17.58 7.73
N LYS A 193 -27.14 16.40 7.36
CA LYS A 193 -25.74 16.05 7.16
C LYS A 193 -25.50 15.72 5.72
N PHE A 194 -24.37 16.13 5.22
CA PHE A 194 -23.92 15.82 3.87
C PHE A 194 -22.40 15.65 3.88
N ASP A 195 -21.94 14.49 3.45
CA ASP A 195 -20.52 14.13 3.32
C ASP A 195 -20.30 13.61 1.90
N ALA A 196 -19.44 14.29 1.16
CA ALA A 196 -19.01 13.86 -0.17
C ALA A 196 -17.49 13.73 -0.17
N LYS A 197 -16.99 12.70 -0.83
CA LYS A 197 -15.56 12.40 -0.93
C LYS A 197 -15.23 11.96 -2.33
N PHE A 198 -14.18 12.53 -2.88
CA PHE A 198 -13.56 12.10 -4.12
C PHE A 198 -12.11 11.68 -3.85
N MET A 199 -11.73 10.53 -4.38
CA MET A 199 -10.36 10.02 -4.26
C MET A 199 -9.84 9.63 -5.63
N TYR A 200 -8.62 10.06 -5.92
CA TYR A 200 -7.87 9.68 -7.10
C TYR A 200 -6.52 9.09 -6.69
N VAL A 201 -6.25 7.87 -7.15
CA VAL A 201 -5.02 7.12 -6.91
C VAL A 201 -4.34 6.88 -8.25
N PRO A 202 -3.45 7.78 -8.70
CA PRO A 202 -2.74 7.62 -9.97
C PRO A 202 -1.73 6.47 -9.97
N VAL A 203 -1.27 6.07 -8.79
CA VAL A 203 -0.30 5.00 -8.61
C VAL A 203 -0.72 4.13 -7.44
N ALA A 204 -1.02 2.88 -7.72
CA ALA A 204 -1.24 1.82 -6.74
C ALA A 204 -0.47 0.58 -7.22
N ASN A 205 0.85 0.62 -7.10
CA ASN A 205 1.72 -0.47 -7.50
C ASN A 205 2.05 -1.32 -6.29
N TYR A 206 1.91 -2.61 -6.44
CA TYR A 206 2.20 -3.58 -5.40
C TYR A 206 3.11 -4.66 -5.96
N VAL A 207 4.17 -5.01 -5.21
CA VAL A 207 5.07 -6.11 -5.54
C VAL A 207 4.88 -7.21 -4.52
N ASP A 208 4.43 -8.34 -4.99
CA ASP A 208 4.30 -9.55 -4.19
C ASP A 208 5.38 -10.57 -4.58
N PHE A 209 5.65 -11.48 -3.67
CA PHE A 209 6.75 -12.41 -3.80
C PHE A 209 6.40 -13.76 -3.18
N GLY A 210 6.53 -14.79 -3.98
CA GLY A 210 6.38 -16.19 -3.55
C GLY A 210 7.61 -17.00 -3.86
N GLY A 211 7.98 -17.91 -2.96
CA GLY A 211 9.02 -18.90 -3.15
C GLY A 211 8.46 -20.31 -3.33
N SER A 212 9.24 -21.18 -3.89
CA SER A 212 8.97 -22.61 -4.00
C SER A 212 9.91 -23.43 -3.10
N THR A 213 9.96 -24.72 -3.33
CA THR A 213 10.88 -25.60 -2.61
C THR A 213 12.33 -25.26 -2.87
N ILE A 214 13.13 -25.23 -1.83
CA ILE A 214 14.58 -25.11 -1.91
C ILE A 214 15.15 -26.47 -2.33
N SER A 215 16.07 -26.45 -3.30
CA SER A 215 16.80 -27.62 -3.77
C SER A 215 18.29 -27.32 -3.86
N GLU A 216 19.11 -28.37 -3.86
CA GLU A 216 20.55 -28.27 -4.05
C GLU A 216 20.91 -28.62 -5.48
N VAL A 217 21.80 -27.84 -6.08
CA VAL A 217 22.27 -28.03 -7.46
C VAL A 217 23.80 -28.07 -7.51
N THR A 218 24.28 -28.73 -8.54
CA THR A 218 25.72 -28.84 -8.90
C THR A 218 25.98 -28.07 -10.19
N ALA A 219 27.25 -27.92 -10.57
CA ALA A 219 27.61 -27.28 -11.82
C ALA A 219 27.04 -28.01 -13.06
N ALA A 220 26.78 -29.32 -12.96
CA ALA A 220 26.18 -30.11 -14.01
C ALA A 220 24.72 -29.75 -14.31
N ASP A 221 24.02 -29.11 -13.38
CA ASP A 221 22.65 -28.65 -13.57
C ASP A 221 22.54 -27.38 -14.42
N GLY A 222 23.67 -26.77 -14.78
CA GLY A 222 23.76 -25.72 -15.79
C GLY A 222 23.34 -24.33 -15.33
N TYR A 223 23.13 -24.11 -14.03
CA TYR A 223 22.87 -22.77 -13.50
C TYR A 223 24.14 -21.94 -13.43
N THR A 224 24.02 -20.63 -13.74
CA THR A 224 25.14 -19.69 -13.69
C THR A 224 24.73 -18.36 -13.10
N LEU A 225 25.71 -17.64 -12.56
CA LEU A 225 25.55 -16.30 -11.99
C LEU A 225 25.54 -15.19 -13.07
N ASP A 226 25.86 -15.53 -14.29
CA ASP A 226 25.90 -14.60 -15.43
C ASP A 226 25.19 -15.19 -16.66
N GLU A 227 24.73 -14.31 -17.53
CA GLU A 227 24.01 -14.65 -18.76
C GLU A 227 24.88 -15.39 -19.77
N ASN A 228 26.20 -15.17 -19.73
CA ASN A 228 27.15 -15.77 -20.67
C ASN A 228 27.49 -17.22 -20.31
N GLY A 229 27.11 -17.66 -19.13
CA GLY A 229 27.35 -19.01 -18.65
C GLY A 229 28.79 -19.29 -18.22
N GLN A 230 29.55 -18.26 -17.88
CA GLN A 230 30.95 -18.38 -17.51
C GLN A 230 31.19 -18.62 -16.02
N ASN A 231 30.18 -18.28 -15.19
CA ASN A 231 30.26 -18.48 -13.72
C ASN A 231 29.26 -19.55 -13.29
N PRO A 232 29.60 -20.84 -13.34
CA PRO A 232 28.77 -21.93 -12.85
C PRO A 232 28.39 -21.72 -11.38
N TYR A 233 27.18 -22.09 -11.02
CA TYR A 233 26.70 -22.03 -9.66
C TYR A 233 26.47 -23.43 -9.08
N GLU A 234 26.91 -23.61 -7.88
CA GLU A 234 26.66 -24.79 -7.05
C GLU A 234 26.11 -24.35 -5.70
N GLY A 235 25.10 -25.03 -5.18
CA GLY A 235 24.53 -24.75 -3.87
C GLY A 235 23.03 -24.76 -3.86
N LEU A 236 22.43 -24.07 -2.89
CA LEU A 236 20.99 -24.03 -2.73
C LEU A 236 20.35 -23.02 -3.68
N ILE A 237 19.32 -23.47 -4.36
CA ILE A 237 18.47 -22.62 -5.22
C ILE A 237 17.02 -22.64 -4.75
N GLU A 238 16.30 -21.59 -5.09
CA GLU A 238 14.85 -21.50 -4.91
C GLU A 238 14.22 -20.94 -6.17
N GLY A 239 13.21 -21.64 -6.67
CA GLY A 239 12.30 -21.09 -7.67
C GLY A 239 11.41 -20.02 -7.06
N ARG A 240 11.28 -18.90 -7.71
CA ARG A 240 10.56 -17.73 -7.20
C ARG A 240 9.57 -17.22 -8.20
N ARG A 241 8.50 -16.66 -7.68
CA ARG A 241 7.49 -15.96 -8.47
C ARG A 241 7.33 -14.55 -7.91
N THR A 242 7.48 -13.57 -8.79
CA THR A 242 7.22 -12.17 -8.47
C THR A 242 6.00 -11.71 -9.23
N TRP A 243 5.03 -11.12 -8.53
CA TRP A 243 3.88 -10.47 -9.14
C TRP A 243 4.04 -8.96 -9.04
N LEU A 244 3.84 -8.31 -10.15
CA LEU A 244 3.74 -6.87 -10.24
C LEU A 244 2.30 -6.49 -10.50
N HIS A 245 1.73 -5.75 -9.60
CA HIS A 245 0.37 -5.26 -9.68
C HIS A 245 0.40 -3.76 -9.95
N PHE A 246 -0.35 -3.32 -10.94
CA PHE A 246 -0.45 -1.92 -11.33
C PHE A 246 -1.90 -1.50 -11.27
N GLY A 247 -2.18 -0.48 -10.48
CA GLY A 247 -3.53 0.01 -10.29
C GLY A 247 -3.63 1.52 -10.42
N LYS A 248 -4.77 1.97 -10.94
CA LYS A 248 -5.25 3.34 -10.83
C LYS A 248 -6.68 3.30 -10.35
N VAL A 249 -6.99 4.11 -9.37
CA VAL A 249 -8.33 4.13 -8.77
C VAL A 249 -8.91 5.53 -8.86
N THR A 250 -10.17 5.61 -9.26
CA THR A 250 -11.00 6.79 -9.09
C THR A 250 -12.24 6.37 -8.31
N SER A 251 -12.50 7.01 -7.20
CA SER A 251 -13.70 6.73 -6.43
C SER A 251 -14.36 8.00 -5.95
N GLY A 252 -15.67 7.97 -5.90
CA GLY A 252 -16.51 9.00 -5.31
C GLY A 252 -17.53 8.37 -4.40
N MET A 253 -17.81 9.00 -3.29
CA MET A 253 -18.89 8.61 -2.40
C MET A 253 -19.59 9.87 -1.88
N PHE A 254 -20.87 9.77 -1.64
CA PHE A 254 -21.55 10.75 -0.83
C PHE A 254 -22.57 10.07 0.08
N THR A 255 -22.78 10.69 1.22
CA THR A 255 -23.80 10.31 2.17
C THR A 255 -24.58 11.55 2.53
N THR A 256 -25.90 11.48 2.49
CA THR A 256 -26.75 12.54 3.01
C THR A 256 -27.78 11.98 3.98
N GLU A 257 -28.05 12.71 5.01
CA GLU A 257 -28.92 12.28 6.10
C GLU A 257 -29.77 13.45 6.59
N LEU A 258 -31.05 13.20 6.68
CA LEU A 258 -32.03 14.06 7.34
C LEU A 258 -32.47 13.41 8.65
N ASN A 259 -32.39 14.14 9.74
CA ASN A 259 -32.75 13.67 11.06
C ASN A 259 -33.64 14.67 11.76
N LYS A 260 -34.77 14.22 12.29
CA LYS A 260 -35.72 15.09 13.02
C LYS A 260 -36.42 14.33 14.12
N GLN A 261 -36.55 15.00 15.25
CA GLN A 261 -37.36 14.52 16.38
C GLN A 261 -38.75 15.14 16.36
N PHE A 262 -39.79 14.32 16.50
CA PHE A 262 -41.19 14.67 16.60
C PHE A 262 -41.73 14.13 17.93
N GLY A 263 -41.72 14.95 18.98
CA GLY A 263 -42.10 14.50 20.32
C GLY A 263 -41.17 13.38 20.80
N ARG A 264 -41.75 12.19 21.03
CA ARG A 264 -40.99 10.98 21.45
C ARG A 264 -40.46 10.15 20.26
N HIS A 265 -40.76 10.52 19.03
CA HIS A 265 -40.32 9.81 17.83
C HIS A 265 -39.16 10.53 17.19
N ALA A 266 -38.12 9.78 16.83
CA ALA A 266 -36.98 10.23 16.04
C ALA A 266 -37.08 9.59 14.65
N VAL A 267 -37.06 10.40 13.60
CA VAL A 267 -37.06 9.92 12.20
C VAL A 267 -35.72 10.27 11.59
N ARG A 268 -35.11 9.29 10.98
CA ARG A 268 -33.84 9.42 10.27
C ARG A 268 -34.01 8.85 8.86
N LEU A 269 -33.67 9.64 7.86
CA LEU A 269 -33.68 9.27 6.44
C LEU A 269 -32.29 9.50 5.88
N GLY A 270 -31.70 8.51 5.26
CA GLY A 270 -30.35 8.60 4.69
C GLY A 270 -30.28 8.01 3.29
N LEU A 271 -29.38 8.56 2.51
CA LEU A 271 -28.96 8.04 1.21
C LEU A 271 -27.45 7.97 1.19
N ASN A 272 -26.93 6.85 0.70
CA ASN A 272 -25.49 6.61 0.51
C ASN A 272 -25.27 6.09 -0.89
N GLU A 273 -24.40 6.74 -1.65
CA GLU A 273 -24.01 6.35 -3.00
C GLU A 273 -22.50 6.24 -3.09
N TRP A 274 -22.03 5.22 -3.82
CA TRP A 274 -20.61 4.96 -4.00
C TRP A 274 -20.32 4.62 -5.45
N TYR A 275 -19.42 5.39 -6.05
CA TYR A 275 -18.82 5.13 -7.35
C TYR A 275 -17.38 4.67 -7.17
N TYR A 276 -16.99 3.60 -7.88
CA TYR A 276 -15.65 3.06 -7.87
C TYR A 276 -15.25 2.61 -9.27
N HIS A 277 -14.11 3.09 -9.72
CA HIS A 277 -13.49 2.66 -10.97
C HIS A 277 -12.04 2.26 -10.72
N LEU A 278 -11.72 1.01 -11.02
CA LEU A 278 -10.38 0.44 -10.94
C LEU A 278 -9.90 0.08 -12.33
N ASN A 279 -8.78 0.65 -12.75
CA ASN A 279 -7.98 0.17 -13.87
C ASN A 279 -6.80 -0.61 -13.27
N TYR A 280 -6.81 -1.92 -13.47
CA TYR A 280 -5.86 -2.84 -12.86
C TYR A 280 -5.34 -3.83 -13.89
N HIS A 281 -4.04 -4.11 -13.81
CA HIS A 281 -3.40 -5.19 -14.53
C HIS A 281 -2.21 -5.71 -13.70
N SER A 282 -1.79 -6.93 -13.98
CA SER A 282 -0.65 -7.54 -13.33
C SER A 282 0.30 -8.19 -14.33
N SER A 283 1.53 -8.37 -13.92
CA SER A 283 2.53 -9.15 -14.62
C SER A 283 3.19 -10.10 -13.64
N SER A 284 3.26 -11.37 -13.99
CA SER A 284 3.82 -12.42 -13.16
C SER A 284 5.08 -12.96 -13.81
N LEU A 285 6.14 -13.09 -13.03
CA LEU A 285 7.44 -13.55 -13.47
C LEU A 285 7.94 -14.67 -12.58
N GLN A 286 8.44 -15.72 -13.21
CA GLN A 286 9.13 -16.81 -12.53
C GLN A 286 10.63 -16.70 -12.78
N TRP A 287 11.41 -16.92 -11.74
CA TRP A 287 12.85 -16.88 -11.79
C TRP A 287 13.46 -17.81 -10.73
N THR A 288 14.72 -18.15 -10.87
CA THR A 288 15.48 -18.93 -9.90
C THR A 288 16.52 -18.06 -9.26
N GLY A 289 16.68 -18.17 -7.95
CA GLY A 289 17.68 -17.42 -7.21
C GLY A 289 18.50 -18.28 -6.27
N THR A 290 19.66 -17.78 -5.89
CA THR A 290 20.47 -18.34 -4.81
C THR A 290 19.75 -18.24 -3.48
N VAL A 291 20.00 -19.15 -2.55
CA VAL A 291 19.44 -19.14 -1.20
C VAL A 291 20.48 -18.60 -0.24
N GLU A 292 20.61 -17.30 -0.21
CA GLU A 292 21.56 -16.58 0.61
C GLU A 292 21.01 -15.21 1.01
N ARG A 293 21.72 -14.54 1.89
CA ARG A 293 21.48 -13.14 2.17
C ARG A 293 21.69 -12.32 0.89
N TYR A 294 20.70 -11.53 0.49
CA TYR A 294 20.64 -10.84 -0.79
C TYR A 294 20.78 -11.79 -1.99
N PRO A 295 19.78 -12.63 -2.25
CA PRO A 295 19.86 -13.63 -3.30
C PRO A 295 20.24 -13.03 -4.65
N GLN A 296 21.01 -13.79 -5.41
CA GLN A 296 21.36 -13.47 -6.78
C GLN A 296 20.42 -14.20 -7.72
N VAL A 297 20.04 -13.54 -8.78
CA VAL A 297 19.26 -14.17 -9.84
C VAL A 297 20.17 -15.09 -10.66
N LEU A 298 19.71 -16.30 -10.91
CA LEU A 298 20.44 -17.31 -11.65
C LEU A 298 19.92 -17.40 -13.08
N TYR A 299 20.83 -17.69 -13.99
CA TYR A 299 20.54 -17.97 -15.39
C TYR A 299 20.61 -19.49 -15.60
N GLY A 300 19.58 -20.04 -16.23
CA GLY A 300 19.47 -21.44 -16.55
C GLY A 300 19.26 -21.65 -18.05
N MET A 301 19.49 -22.88 -18.51
CA MET A 301 19.14 -23.25 -19.88
C MET A 301 17.62 -23.38 -19.96
N ALA A 302 17.00 -22.67 -20.88
CA ALA A 302 15.59 -22.84 -21.22
C ALA A 302 15.47 -23.69 -22.49
N THR A 303 14.50 -24.60 -22.48
CA THR A 303 14.06 -25.28 -23.71
C THR A 303 13.25 -24.31 -24.55
N ASP A 304 13.48 -24.29 -25.86
CA ASP A 304 12.62 -23.55 -26.78
C ASP A 304 11.20 -24.14 -26.72
N PRO A 305 10.18 -23.36 -26.37
CA PRO A 305 8.81 -23.87 -26.30
C PRO A 305 8.27 -24.33 -27.66
N THR A 306 8.90 -23.90 -28.77
CA THR A 306 8.52 -24.30 -30.11
C THR A 306 9.33 -25.47 -30.65
N ASP A 307 10.51 -25.73 -30.11
CA ASP A 307 11.37 -26.87 -30.42
C ASP A 307 12.10 -27.37 -29.16
N PRO A 308 11.52 -28.33 -28.47
CA PRO A 308 12.11 -28.90 -27.24
C PRO A 308 13.46 -29.57 -27.42
N THR A 309 13.88 -29.83 -28.65
CA THR A 309 15.16 -30.46 -28.94
C THR A 309 16.30 -29.45 -29.01
N GLN A 310 15.98 -28.15 -29.10
CA GLN A 310 16.96 -27.09 -29.08
C GLN A 310 17.10 -26.50 -27.67
N THR A 311 18.29 -26.57 -27.16
CA THR A 311 18.68 -25.81 -25.97
C THR A 311 18.77 -24.35 -26.36
N ALA A 312 17.74 -23.63 -26.03
CA ALA A 312 17.68 -22.21 -26.28
C ALA A 312 18.46 -21.40 -25.25
N LYS A 313 18.45 -20.14 -25.43
CA LYS A 313 19.09 -19.09 -24.67
C LYS A 313 19.02 -19.32 -23.14
N ARG A 314 20.08 -19.00 -22.45
CA ARG A 314 20.02 -18.80 -21.01
C ARG A 314 19.02 -17.72 -20.68
N THR A 315 18.06 -18.06 -19.83
CA THR A 315 16.99 -17.14 -19.44
C THR A 315 17.00 -16.95 -17.93
N GLN A 316 16.70 -15.73 -17.56
CA GLN A 316 16.58 -15.32 -16.17
C GLN A 316 15.14 -15.44 -15.69
N PHE A 317 14.18 -15.20 -16.57
CA PHE A 317 12.77 -15.10 -16.23
C PHE A 317 11.85 -15.72 -17.27
N TYR A 318 10.77 -16.28 -16.77
CA TYR A 318 9.58 -16.58 -17.55
C TYR A 318 8.48 -15.63 -17.13
N GLY A 319 8.00 -14.81 -18.05
CA GLY A 319 6.93 -13.85 -17.78
C GLY A 319 5.63 -14.21 -18.46
N PHE A 320 4.53 -13.96 -17.81
CA PHE A 320 3.21 -13.91 -18.40
C PHE A 320 2.41 -12.78 -17.75
N ASN A 321 1.48 -12.23 -18.53
CA ASN A 321 0.61 -11.14 -18.12
C ASN A 321 -0.78 -11.68 -17.81
N GLU A 322 -1.39 -11.14 -16.77
CA GLU A 322 -2.75 -11.46 -16.34
C GLU A 322 -3.61 -10.21 -16.30
#